data_d0b94ba19571298dec84a15cb8c7d075
#
_entry.id   d0b94ba19571298dec84a15cb8c7d075
#
_cell.length_a   1.000
_cell.length_b   1.000
_cell.length_c   1.000
_cell.angle_alpha   90.00
_cell.angle_beta   90.00
_cell.angle_gamma   90.00
#
_symmetry.space_group_name_H-M   'P 1'
#
loop_
_entity.id
_entity.type
_entity.pdbx_description
1 polymer ?
#
loop_
_entity_poly.entity_id
_entity_poly.type
_entity_poly.pdbx_seq_one_letter_code
_entity_poly.pdbx_strand_id
1 'polypeptide(L)'
;MRMIDIIQKKRDGQVLSEAEIRFMTDQFAKGAIPDYQMSAWAMAVYFQGMNSEETAALTLAMAESGEQIDLSAIQGIKVDKHSTGGVGDTTTLVLAPLVASCGVPVAKMSGRGLGHTGGTIDKLESFPGFRVELEKEAFIDLVNRHQLAVMSQSGALTPVDKKLYALRDVTATVDSIPLIASSIMSKKIAAGADAICLDVKTGSGAFMKSKEDARALAKAMVEIGERVGRKTAAVISDMSQPLGRAVGNALEVTEAIATLKGEGPPDLLELSLTLGSRMLCLAEKAPNIEEARRMLEAHIANGQALEKLKSFVQAQGGNPKHVDDPAQLPQATFQTAVCAERSGYVQAIDAQEVGQAAVLLGAGRMTKEDEIDLSVGVILHKKVGDDVRQGEKIATLHMNV
;
A
#
# COMPACT_ATOMS: atom_id res chain seq x y z
N MET A 1 -20.20 -12.57 29.74
CA MET A 1 -19.41 -13.14 28.64
C MET A 1 -17.98 -13.28 29.08
N ARG A 2 -17.32 -14.42 28.84
CA ARG A 2 -15.91 -14.65 29.22
C ARG A 2 -15.12 -14.97 27.96
N MET A 3 -13.87 -14.48 27.89
CA MET A 3 -13.02 -14.73 26.72
C MET A 3 -12.79 -16.24 26.46
N ILE A 4 -12.68 -17.05 27.52
CA ILE A 4 -12.49 -18.50 27.37
C ILE A 4 -13.65 -19.18 26.61
N ASP A 5 -14.89 -18.72 26.82
CA ASP A 5 -16.06 -19.27 26.12
C ASP A 5 -16.00 -18.96 24.61
N ILE A 6 -15.53 -17.75 24.25
CA ILE A 6 -15.33 -17.30 22.87
C ILE A 6 -14.22 -18.12 22.19
N ILE A 7 -13.10 -18.35 22.90
CA ILE A 7 -11.99 -19.18 22.39
C ILE A 7 -12.48 -20.60 22.12
N GLN A 8 -13.18 -21.23 23.09
CA GLN A 8 -13.69 -22.59 22.93
C GLN A 8 -14.66 -22.70 21.76
N LYS A 9 -15.60 -21.76 21.65
CA LYS A 9 -16.57 -21.69 20.58
C LYS A 9 -15.89 -21.61 19.19
N LYS A 10 -14.88 -20.75 19.04
CA LYS A 10 -14.12 -20.63 17.78
C LYS A 10 -13.26 -21.85 17.53
N ARG A 11 -12.57 -22.40 18.53
CA ARG A 11 -11.77 -23.62 18.43
C ARG A 11 -12.59 -24.79 17.90
N ASP A 12 -13.85 -24.89 18.35
CA ASP A 12 -14.78 -25.98 17.98
C ASP A 12 -15.50 -25.71 16.66
N GLY A 13 -15.05 -24.72 15.86
CA GLY A 13 -15.56 -24.40 14.52
C GLY A 13 -16.90 -23.67 14.51
N GLN A 14 -17.36 -23.16 15.65
CA GLN A 14 -18.62 -22.43 15.72
C GLN A 14 -18.47 -20.97 15.34
N VAL A 15 -19.55 -20.38 14.78
CA VAL A 15 -19.61 -18.97 14.38
C VAL A 15 -19.78 -18.08 15.62
N LEU A 16 -18.95 -17.03 15.70
CA LEU A 16 -19.08 -16.01 16.73
C LEU A 16 -20.13 -14.97 16.32
N SER A 17 -20.94 -14.55 17.26
CA SER A 17 -21.86 -13.43 17.05
C SER A 17 -21.13 -12.08 17.06
N GLU A 18 -21.73 -11.05 16.45
CA GLU A 18 -21.22 -9.68 16.50
C GLU A 18 -20.98 -9.20 17.96
N ALA A 19 -21.90 -9.54 18.87
CA ALA A 19 -21.78 -9.17 20.28
C ALA A 19 -20.56 -9.82 20.97
N GLU A 20 -20.21 -11.06 20.61
CA GLU A 20 -19.01 -11.74 21.12
C GLU A 20 -17.74 -11.10 20.56
N ILE A 21 -17.73 -10.75 19.29
CA ILE A 21 -16.59 -10.07 18.63
C ILE A 21 -16.39 -8.67 19.22
N ARG A 22 -17.45 -7.88 19.35
CA ARG A 22 -17.36 -6.55 19.98
C ARG A 22 -16.90 -6.63 21.45
N PHE A 23 -17.45 -7.54 22.23
CA PHE A 23 -16.97 -7.75 23.59
C PHE A 23 -15.46 -8.03 23.64
N MET A 24 -15.01 -8.94 22.80
CA MET A 24 -13.60 -9.32 22.72
C MET A 24 -12.71 -8.12 22.36
N THR A 25 -13.05 -7.39 21.30
CA THR A 25 -12.29 -6.23 20.85
C THR A 25 -12.26 -5.11 21.86
N ASP A 26 -13.40 -4.78 22.47
CA ASP A 26 -13.52 -3.74 23.50
C ASP A 26 -12.71 -4.05 24.77
N GLN A 27 -12.78 -5.30 25.22
CA GLN A 27 -12.03 -5.72 26.41
C GLN A 27 -10.52 -5.83 26.13
N PHE A 28 -10.14 -6.21 24.91
CA PHE A 28 -8.74 -6.23 24.49
C PHE A 28 -8.17 -4.81 24.37
N ALA A 29 -8.96 -3.86 23.84
CA ALA A 29 -8.58 -2.44 23.80
C ALA A 29 -8.27 -1.91 25.21
N LYS A 30 -9.12 -2.24 26.18
CA LYS A 30 -8.98 -1.84 27.60
C LYS A 30 -7.89 -2.59 28.37
N GLY A 31 -7.24 -3.59 27.77
CA GLY A 31 -6.26 -4.44 28.45
C GLY A 31 -6.84 -5.44 29.43
N ALA A 32 -8.17 -5.64 29.44
CA ALA A 32 -8.84 -6.60 30.30
C ALA A 32 -8.72 -8.06 29.80
N ILE A 33 -8.49 -8.24 28.50
CA ILE A 33 -8.15 -9.55 27.92
C ILE A 33 -6.64 -9.59 27.71
N PRO A 34 -5.93 -10.54 28.34
CA PRO A 34 -4.49 -10.68 28.20
C PRO A 34 -4.08 -11.26 26.83
N ASP A 35 -2.86 -10.95 26.41
CA ASP A 35 -2.30 -11.33 25.11
C ASP A 35 -2.35 -12.84 24.83
N TYR A 36 -2.12 -13.69 25.85
CA TYR A 36 -2.19 -15.14 25.67
C TYR A 36 -3.60 -15.66 25.28
N GLN A 37 -4.67 -15.00 25.75
CA GLN A 37 -6.03 -15.34 25.34
C GLN A 37 -6.32 -14.88 23.91
N MET A 38 -5.85 -13.69 23.52
CA MET A 38 -5.96 -13.22 22.14
C MET A 38 -5.13 -14.08 21.19
N SER A 39 -3.94 -14.53 21.60
CA SER A 39 -3.12 -15.47 20.79
C SER A 39 -3.86 -16.81 20.58
N ALA A 40 -4.47 -17.36 21.62
CA ALA A 40 -5.26 -18.58 21.52
C ALA A 40 -6.45 -18.42 20.58
N TRP A 41 -7.15 -17.27 20.64
CA TRP A 41 -8.24 -16.96 19.71
C TRP A 41 -7.72 -16.78 18.28
N ALA A 42 -6.64 -16.05 18.06
CA ALA A 42 -6.04 -15.86 16.74
C ALA A 42 -5.60 -17.19 16.10
N MET A 43 -5.06 -18.12 16.90
CA MET A 43 -4.71 -19.45 16.44
C MET A 43 -5.96 -20.30 16.14
N ALA A 44 -7.04 -20.17 16.93
CA ALA A 44 -8.31 -20.81 16.62
C ALA A 44 -8.89 -20.29 15.28
N VAL A 45 -8.82 -18.98 15.04
CA VAL A 45 -9.21 -18.38 13.74
C VAL A 45 -8.31 -18.87 12.60
N TYR A 46 -7.01 -19.02 12.85
CA TYR A 46 -6.08 -19.52 11.83
C TYR A 46 -6.49 -20.89 11.29
N PHE A 47 -6.92 -21.81 12.17
CA PHE A 47 -7.32 -23.16 11.78
C PHE A 47 -8.79 -23.28 11.33
N GLN A 48 -9.71 -22.53 11.93
CA GLN A 48 -11.15 -22.65 11.67
C GLN A 48 -11.66 -21.62 10.67
N GLY A 49 -10.89 -20.55 10.38
CA GLY A 49 -11.34 -19.42 9.59
C GLY A 49 -12.40 -18.58 10.29
N MET A 50 -12.92 -17.62 9.54
CA MET A 50 -14.10 -16.80 9.88
C MET A 50 -14.98 -16.70 8.65
N ASN A 51 -16.29 -16.68 8.84
CA ASN A 51 -17.20 -16.38 7.76
C ASN A 51 -17.23 -14.87 7.47
N SER A 52 -17.94 -14.45 6.42
CA SER A 52 -17.98 -13.04 6.00
C SER A 52 -18.63 -12.12 7.04
N GLU A 53 -19.56 -12.63 7.85
CA GLU A 53 -20.25 -11.87 8.90
C GLU A 53 -19.31 -11.63 10.08
N GLU A 54 -18.62 -12.66 10.55
CA GLU A 54 -17.58 -12.55 11.58
C GLU A 54 -16.47 -11.59 11.16
N THR A 55 -16.00 -11.72 9.92
CA THR A 55 -14.90 -10.91 9.39
C THR A 55 -15.31 -9.43 9.30
N ALA A 56 -16.53 -9.13 8.85
CA ALA A 56 -17.05 -7.77 8.80
C ALA A 56 -17.26 -7.19 10.21
N ALA A 57 -17.79 -7.97 11.14
CA ALA A 57 -17.97 -7.55 12.54
C ALA A 57 -16.64 -7.21 13.21
N LEU A 58 -15.61 -8.05 13.01
CA LEU A 58 -14.26 -7.79 13.51
C LEU A 58 -13.66 -6.52 12.89
N THR A 59 -13.83 -6.36 11.59
CA THR A 59 -13.34 -5.18 10.86
C THR A 59 -13.95 -3.89 11.41
N LEU A 60 -15.26 -3.85 11.60
CA LEU A 60 -15.96 -2.69 12.16
C LEU A 60 -15.54 -2.42 13.60
N ALA A 61 -15.48 -3.46 14.44
CA ALA A 61 -15.06 -3.31 15.83
C ALA A 61 -13.61 -2.78 15.94
N MET A 62 -12.71 -3.19 15.05
CA MET A 62 -11.35 -2.65 14.99
C MET A 62 -11.33 -1.21 14.46
N ALA A 63 -12.13 -0.88 13.43
CA ALA A 63 -12.23 0.47 12.91
C ALA A 63 -12.78 1.45 13.97
N GLU A 64 -13.79 1.04 14.71
CA GLU A 64 -14.45 1.84 15.75
C GLU A 64 -13.66 1.90 17.07
N SER A 65 -12.59 1.13 17.20
CA SER A 65 -11.76 1.10 18.42
C SER A 65 -10.91 2.34 18.65
N GLY A 66 -10.76 3.19 17.65
CA GLY A 66 -9.95 4.40 17.69
C GLY A 66 -10.61 5.60 17.02
N GLU A 67 -9.79 6.55 16.62
CA GLU A 67 -10.26 7.72 15.90
C GLU A 67 -10.79 7.34 14.52
N GLN A 68 -11.90 7.94 14.13
CA GLN A 68 -12.40 7.88 12.78
C GLN A 68 -12.28 9.25 12.12
N ILE A 69 -11.77 9.27 10.90
CA ILE A 69 -11.61 10.51 10.16
C ILE A 69 -12.90 10.80 9.40
N ASP A 70 -13.55 11.87 9.78
CA ASP A 70 -14.70 12.39 9.04
C ASP A 70 -14.19 13.24 7.87
N LEU A 71 -14.40 12.73 6.65
CA LEU A 71 -14.06 13.41 5.40
C LEU A 71 -15.28 14.05 4.72
N SER A 72 -16.42 14.18 5.42
CA SER A 72 -17.66 14.74 4.86
C SER A 72 -17.51 16.18 4.35
N ALA A 73 -16.56 16.95 4.92
CA ALA A 73 -16.21 18.29 4.45
C ALA A 73 -15.48 18.32 3.08
N ILE A 74 -15.03 17.17 2.58
CA ILE A 74 -14.45 17.05 1.24
C ILE A 74 -15.56 16.73 0.24
N GLN A 75 -15.68 17.57 -0.79
CA GLN A 75 -16.69 17.38 -1.84
C GLN A 75 -16.30 16.21 -2.78
N GLY A 76 -17.31 15.47 -3.22
CA GLY A 76 -17.15 14.33 -4.12
C GLY A 76 -16.87 13.01 -3.39
N ILE A 77 -16.77 11.94 -4.17
CA ILE A 77 -16.51 10.57 -3.68
C ILE A 77 -15.00 10.43 -3.47
N LYS A 78 -14.57 10.24 -2.21
CA LYS A 78 -13.17 10.02 -1.84
C LYS A 78 -12.83 8.56 -2.08
N VAL A 79 -11.94 8.30 -3.04
CA VAL A 79 -11.48 6.94 -3.35
C VAL A 79 -10.06 6.74 -2.83
N ASP A 80 -9.87 5.77 -1.95
CA ASP A 80 -8.53 5.37 -1.52
C ASP A 80 -8.06 4.11 -2.25
N LYS A 81 -6.77 4.03 -2.53
CA LYS A 81 -6.10 2.83 -3.05
C LYS A 81 -5.29 2.19 -1.94
N HIS A 82 -5.45 0.89 -1.76
CA HIS A 82 -4.58 0.09 -0.89
C HIS A 82 -3.85 -0.99 -1.68
N SER A 83 -2.55 -1.14 -1.40
CA SER A 83 -1.76 -2.29 -1.86
C SER A 83 -1.49 -3.22 -0.68
N THR A 84 -1.51 -4.53 -0.94
CA THR A 84 -1.12 -5.53 0.07
C THR A 84 0.38 -5.57 0.33
N GLY A 85 1.15 -4.71 -0.35
CA GLY A 85 2.60 -4.58 -0.20
C GLY A 85 3.38 -5.34 -1.26
N GLY A 86 4.55 -4.81 -1.59
CA GLY A 86 5.44 -5.38 -2.60
C GLY A 86 6.75 -4.61 -2.71
N VAL A 87 7.57 -5.03 -3.65
CA VAL A 87 8.90 -4.48 -3.93
C VAL A 87 8.82 -3.60 -5.18
N GLY A 88 9.31 -2.36 -5.10
CA GLY A 88 9.17 -1.38 -6.16
C GLY A 88 7.72 -0.93 -6.36
N ASP A 89 6.85 -1.09 -5.35
CA ASP A 89 5.45 -0.65 -5.45
C ASP A 89 5.34 0.87 -5.39
N THR A 90 5.56 1.49 -6.53
CA THR A 90 5.54 2.94 -6.75
C THR A 90 4.15 3.44 -7.18
N THR A 91 3.17 2.53 -7.30
CA THR A 91 1.83 2.83 -7.85
C THR A 91 1.17 4.04 -7.22
N THR A 92 1.28 4.25 -5.90
CA THR A 92 0.64 5.39 -5.23
C THR A 92 1.18 6.73 -5.73
N LEU A 93 2.48 6.84 -5.99
CA LEU A 93 3.12 8.08 -6.45
C LEU A 93 2.71 8.47 -7.88
N VAL A 94 2.40 7.48 -8.71
CA VAL A 94 1.86 7.68 -10.06
C VAL A 94 0.35 7.90 -10.00
N LEU A 95 -0.35 7.02 -9.30
CA LEU A 95 -1.80 6.91 -9.30
C LEU A 95 -2.49 8.10 -8.63
N ALA A 96 -1.98 8.53 -7.47
CA ALA A 96 -2.63 9.58 -6.69
C ALA A 96 -2.70 10.92 -7.45
N PRO A 97 -1.61 11.46 -8.01
CA PRO A 97 -1.69 12.68 -8.82
C PRO A 97 -2.47 12.46 -10.13
N LEU A 98 -2.35 11.29 -10.76
CA LEU A 98 -3.05 10.98 -12.01
C LEU A 98 -4.59 10.98 -11.80
N VAL A 99 -5.10 10.31 -10.78
CA VAL A 99 -6.53 10.26 -10.45
C VAL A 99 -7.03 11.63 -9.99
N ALA A 100 -6.25 12.33 -9.15
CA ALA A 100 -6.58 13.68 -8.70
C ALA A 100 -6.61 14.71 -9.84
N SER A 101 -5.78 14.54 -10.88
CA SER A 101 -5.82 15.41 -12.07
C SER A 101 -7.15 15.29 -12.83
N CYS A 102 -7.82 14.15 -12.75
CA CYS A 102 -9.16 13.92 -13.31
C CYS A 102 -10.29 14.44 -12.39
N GLY A 103 -9.97 15.16 -11.31
CA GLY A 103 -10.95 15.78 -10.42
C GLY A 103 -11.61 14.80 -9.42
N VAL A 104 -10.93 13.70 -9.08
CA VAL A 104 -11.32 12.80 -7.99
C VAL A 104 -10.52 13.18 -6.74
N PRO A 105 -11.18 13.47 -5.60
CA PRO A 105 -10.46 13.76 -4.36
C PRO A 105 -9.77 12.51 -3.81
N VAL A 106 -8.46 12.61 -3.62
CA VAL A 106 -7.61 11.56 -3.03
C VAL A 106 -7.15 12.00 -1.64
N ALA A 107 -7.85 11.54 -0.63
CA ALA A 107 -7.52 11.75 0.78
C ALA A 107 -6.87 10.48 1.34
N LYS A 108 -5.54 10.40 1.24
CA LYS A 108 -4.83 9.14 1.50
C LYS A 108 -4.09 9.15 2.83
N MET A 109 -4.33 8.11 3.63
CA MET A 109 -3.46 7.75 4.75
C MET A 109 -2.59 6.57 4.38
N SER A 110 -1.28 6.67 4.66
CA SER A 110 -0.31 5.65 4.32
C SER A 110 0.65 5.38 5.47
N GLY A 111 1.27 4.19 5.46
CA GLY A 111 2.29 3.80 6.42
C GLY A 111 3.71 3.97 5.88
N ARG A 112 4.69 3.82 6.78
CA ARG A 112 6.10 3.65 6.46
C ARG A 112 6.38 2.23 6.01
N GLY A 113 7.49 2.01 5.33
CA GLY A 113 7.97 0.70 4.95
C GLY A 113 8.42 -0.13 6.15
N LEU A 114 8.28 -1.45 6.03
CA LEU A 114 8.76 -2.42 7.00
C LEU A 114 9.33 -3.65 6.27
N GLY A 115 10.46 -4.15 6.76
CA GLY A 115 11.15 -5.27 6.12
C GLY A 115 11.56 -4.94 4.68
N HIS A 116 11.34 -5.88 3.77
CA HIS A 116 11.72 -5.77 2.36
C HIS A 116 10.77 -4.91 1.50
N THR A 117 9.69 -4.37 2.08
CA THR A 117 8.72 -3.55 1.35
C THR A 117 8.95 -2.05 1.60
N GLY A 118 8.95 -1.25 0.54
CA GLY A 118 9.07 0.20 0.64
C GLY A 118 7.77 0.88 1.07
N GLY A 119 7.86 1.94 1.90
CA GLY A 119 6.70 2.71 2.35
C GLY A 119 6.43 3.94 1.48
N THR A 120 5.16 4.24 1.22
CA THR A 120 4.79 5.46 0.48
C THR A 120 5.25 6.74 1.20
N ILE A 121 5.19 6.76 2.53
CA ILE A 121 5.64 7.90 3.34
C ILE A 121 7.14 8.12 3.16
N ASP A 122 7.94 7.06 3.27
CA ASP A 122 9.41 7.14 3.13
C ASP A 122 9.80 7.65 1.73
N LYS A 123 9.08 7.23 0.68
CA LYS A 123 9.30 7.71 -0.70
C LYS A 123 8.99 9.20 -0.84
N LEU A 124 7.87 9.67 -0.26
CA LEU A 124 7.49 11.09 -0.31
C LEU A 124 8.47 11.98 0.45
N GLU A 125 9.08 11.50 1.52
CA GLU A 125 10.14 12.19 2.27
C GLU A 125 11.44 12.37 1.45
N SER A 126 11.58 11.70 0.30
CA SER A 126 12.65 11.99 -0.66
C SER A 126 12.53 13.40 -1.30
N PHE A 127 11.35 14.03 -1.25
CA PHE A 127 11.24 15.45 -1.55
C PHE A 127 11.61 16.27 -0.32
N PRO A 128 12.76 16.97 -0.30
CA PRO A 128 13.17 17.76 0.84
C PRO A 128 12.11 18.77 1.28
N GLY A 129 11.77 18.75 2.57
CA GLY A 129 10.76 19.61 3.16
C GLY A 129 9.30 19.11 3.03
N PHE A 130 9.06 17.98 2.38
CA PHE A 130 7.72 17.40 2.26
C PHE A 130 7.20 16.97 3.63
N ARG A 131 6.00 17.41 3.99
CA ARG A 131 5.38 17.14 5.28
C ARG A 131 4.31 16.05 5.16
N VAL A 132 4.49 14.97 5.91
CA VAL A 132 3.57 13.82 5.97
C VAL A 132 2.76 13.80 7.27
N GLU A 133 3.18 14.53 8.29
CA GLU A 133 2.45 14.71 9.53
C GLU A 133 1.61 15.98 9.41
N LEU A 134 0.30 15.80 9.30
CA LEU A 134 -0.66 16.86 9.09
C LEU A 134 -1.76 16.77 10.16
N GLU A 135 -2.19 17.93 10.65
CA GLU A 135 -3.42 18.04 11.42
C GLU A 135 -4.63 17.76 10.52
N LYS A 136 -5.70 17.20 11.09
CA LYS A 136 -6.90 16.77 10.36
C LYS A 136 -7.50 17.87 9.49
N GLU A 137 -7.62 19.08 10.06
CA GLU A 137 -8.18 20.24 9.37
C GLU A 137 -7.32 20.66 8.18
N ALA A 138 -5.99 20.65 8.34
CA ALA A 138 -5.05 20.96 7.27
C ALA A 138 -5.09 19.90 6.16
N PHE A 139 -5.23 18.63 6.51
CA PHE A 139 -5.39 17.55 5.56
C PHE A 139 -6.64 17.71 4.71
N ILE A 140 -7.79 17.99 5.34
CA ILE A 140 -9.07 18.23 4.64
C ILE A 140 -8.97 19.46 3.72
N ASP A 141 -8.39 20.57 4.20
CA ASP A 141 -8.20 21.78 3.42
C ASP A 141 -7.31 21.55 2.18
N LEU A 142 -6.22 20.81 2.34
CA LEU A 142 -5.35 20.42 1.22
C LEU A 142 -6.09 19.61 0.16
N VAL A 143 -6.90 18.63 0.56
CA VAL A 143 -7.68 17.84 -0.41
C VAL A 143 -8.72 18.71 -1.11
N ASN A 144 -9.39 19.60 -0.40
CA ASN A 144 -10.37 20.51 -1.02
C ASN A 144 -9.73 21.45 -2.05
N ARG A 145 -8.54 21.98 -1.77
CA ARG A 145 -7.85 22.92 -2.66
C ARG A 145 -7.11 22.22 -3.80
N HIS A 146 -6.46 21.10 -3.52
CA HIS A 146 -5.54 20.44 -4.44
C HIS A 146 -6.03 19.10 -4.98
N GLN A 147 -7.16 18.59 -4.48
CA GLN A 147 -7.74 17.26 -4.78
C GLN A 147 -6.84 16.09 -4.36
N LEU A 148 -5.76 16.36 -3.65
CA LEU A 148 -4.80 15.35 -3.22
C LEU A 148 -4.08 15.78 -1.95
N ALA A 149 -4.08 14.91 -0.95
CA ALA A 149 -3.16 14.96 0.17
C ALA A 149 -2.83 13.54 0.65
N VAL A 150 -1.59 13.36 1.13
CA VAL A 150 -1.13 12.10 1.74
C VAL A 150 -0.58 12.41 3.11
N MET A 151 -1.09 11.73 4.15
CA MET A 151 -0.58 11.86 5.50
C MET A 151 -0.19 10.50 6.08
N SER A 152 0.69 10.53 7.07
CA SER A 152 1.05 9.32 7.80
C SER A 152 -0.11 8.87 8.71
N GLN A 153 -0.23 7.55 8.90
CA GLN A 153 -1.24 7.00 9.80
C GLN A 153 -0.87 7.28 11.25
N SER A 154 -1.82 7.83 12.02
CA SER A 154 -1.64 7.94 13.46
C SER A 154 -1.82 6.59 14.16
N GLY A 155 -1.12 6.39 15.28
CA GLY A 155 -1.30 5.19 16.10
C GLY A 155 -2.69 5.08 16.76
N ALA A 156 -3.48 6.16 16.70
CA ALA A 156 -4.82 6.26 17.28
C ALA A 156 -5.93 5.78 16.34
N LEU A 157 -5.64 5.57 15.03
CA LEU A 157 -6.65 5.26 14.03
C LEU A 157 -7.35 3.91 14.29
N THR A 158 -6.59 2.84 14.53
CA THR A 158 -7.11 1.48 14.80
C THR A 158 -6.27 0.79 15.88
N PRO A 159 -6.32 1.22 17.14
CA PRO A 159 -5.42 0.74 18.18
C PRO A 159 -5.57 -0.76 18.46
N VAL A 160 -6.77 -1.33 18.35
CA VAL A 160 -6.98 -2.77 18.49
C VAL A 160 -6.27 -3.55 17.39
N ASP A 161 -6.37 -3.10 16.13
CA ASP A 161 -5.65 -3.73 15.03
C ASP A 161 -4.13 -3.66 15.22
N LYS A 162 -3.61 -2.50 15.61
CA LYS A 162 -2.17 -2.33 15.90
C LYS A 162 -1.68 -3.33 16.94
N LYS A 163 -2.44 -3.47 18.04
CA LYS A 163 -2.10 -4.39 19.14
C LYS A 163 -2.24 -5.86 18.71
N LEU A 164 -3.31 -6.20 17.99
CA LEU A 164 -3.56 -7.55 17.50
C LEU A 164 -2.52 -7.95 16.43
N TYR A 165 -2.16 -7.05 15.52
CA TYR A 165 -1.15 -7.33 14.50
C TYR A 165 0.22 -7.59 15.13
N ALA A 166 0.65 -6.76 16.09
CA ALA A 166 1.91 -6.98 16.81
C ALA A 166 1.96 -8.34 17.53
N LEU A 167 0.80 -8.80 18.04
CA LEU A 167 0.69 -10.11 18.66
C LEU A 167 0.77 -11.24 17.61
N ARG A 168 0.10 -11.08 16.47
CA ARG A 168 0.10 -12.06 15.38
C ARG A 168 1.49 -12.25 14.78
N ASP A 169 2.27 -11.18 14.69
CA ASP A 169 3.62 -11.18 14.14
C ASP A 169 4.58 -12.14 14.89
N VAL A 170 4.38 -12.29 16.21
CA VAL A 170 5.20 -13.14 17.07
C VAL A 170 4.55 -14.47 17.45
N THR A 171 3.36 -14.78 16.94
CA THR A 171 2.60 -15.99 17.26
C THR A 171 2.26 -16.85 16.04
N ALA A 172 2.91 -16.60 14.88
CA ALA A 172 2.72 -17.32 13.62
C ALA A 172 1.24 -17.37 13.16
N THR A 173 0.50 -16.26 13.31
CA THR A 173 -0.91 -16.15 12.90
C THR A 173 -1.15 -15.02 11.89
N VAL A 174 -0.07 -14.49 11.26
CA VAL A 174 -0.18 -13.43 10.25
C VAL A 174 -0.91 -13.91 9.00
N ASP A 175 -0.65 -15.15 8.53
CA ASP A 175 -1.13 -15.65 7.23
C ASP A 175 -2.62 -16.03 7.20
N SER A 176 -3.40 -15.63 8.20
CA SER A 176 -4.85 -15.85 8.23
C SER A 176 -5.58 -14.83 7.35
N ILE A 177 -6.18 -15.28 6.25
CA ILE A 177 -6.90 -14.41 5.28
C ILE A 177 -7.94 -13.51 5.95
N PRO A 178 -8.88 -14.01 6.81
CA PRO A 178 -9.85 -13.13 7.45
C PRO A 178 -9.20 -12.08 8.36
N LEU A 179 -8.11 -12.41 9.06
CA LEU A 179 -7.40 -11.44 9.91
C LEU A 179 -6.58 -10.43 9.10
N ILE A 180 -6.03 -10.81 7.94
CA ILE A 180 -5.39 -9.89 6.99
C ILE A 180 -6.43 -8.92 6.43
N ALA A 181 -7.56 -9.45 5.94
CA ALA A 181 -8.64 -8.65 5.36
C ALA A 181 -9.20 -7.63 6.37
N SER A 182 -9.47 -8.07 7.60
CA SER A 182 -9.98 -7.20 8.67
C SER A 182 -8.97 -6.11 9.05
N SER A 183 -7.68 -6.45 9.16
CA SER A 183 -6.61 -5.48 9.46
C SER A 183 -6.50 -4.40 8.38
N ILE A 184 -6.53 -4.76 7.11
CA ILE A 184 -6.46 -3.82 6.00
C ILE A 184 -7.70 -2.93 5.97
N MET A 185 -8.89 -3.55 5.95
CA MET A 185 -10.14 -2.85 5.74
C MET A 185 -10.52 -1.95 6.92
N SER A 186 -10.22 -2.34 8.17
CA SER A 186 -10.46 -1.48 9.34
C SER A 186 -9.77 -0.13 9.23
N LYS A 187 -8.51 -0.10 8.76
CA LYS A 187 -7.77 1.14 8.54
C LYS A 187 -8.39 2.02 7.46
N LYS A 188 -8.87 1.41 6.36
CA LYS A 188 -9.48 2.14 5.24
C LYS A 188 -10.85 2.72 5.61
N ILE A 189 -11.61 1.99 6.40
CA ILE A 189 -12.89 2.44 6.93
C ILE A 189 -12.66 3.58 7.94
N ALA A 190 -11.76 3.41 8.89
CA ALA A 190 -11.42 4.44 9.89
C ALA A 190 -10.82 5.71 9.25
N ALA A 191 -10.10 5.59 8.14
CA ALA A 191 -9.59 6.73 7.36
C ALA A 191 -10.68 7.51 6.59
N GLY A 192 -11.93 7.05 6.57
CA GLY A 192 -13.08 7.78 6.05
C GLY A 192 -13.30 7.69 4.53
N ALA A 193 -12.62 6.79 3.80
CA ALA A 193 -12.82 6.62 2.36
C ALA A 193 -14.26 6.20 2.03
N ASP A 194 -14.88 6.80 1.00
CA ASP A 194 -16.21 6.43 0.50
C ASP A 194 -16.15 5.18 -0.38
N ALA A 195 -15.05 5.03 -1.11
CA ALA A 195 -14.79 3.88 -1.98
C ALA A 195 -13.33 3.43 -1.88
N ILE A 196 -13.08 2.15 -2.13
CA ILE A 196 -11.77 1.52 -1.92
C ILE A 196 -11.37 0.73 -3.17
N CYS A 197 -10.20 1.03 -3.72
CA CYS A 197 -9.57 0.25 -4.78
C CYS A 197 -8.41 -0.57 -4.18
N LEU A 198 -8.51 -1.88 -4.25
CA LEU A 198 -7.55 -2.81 -3.67
C LEU A 198 -6.61 -3.33 -4.76
N ASP A 199 -5.32 -3.27 -4.51
CA ASP A 199 -4.26 -3.86 -5.30
C ASP A 199 -3.69 -5.05 -4.53
N VAL A 200 -4.17 -6.25 -4.85
CA VAL A 200 -3.83 -7.50 -4.15
C VAL A 200 -2.68 -8.16 -4.88
N LYS A 201 -1.50 -8.06 -4.29
CA LYS A 201 -0.26 -8.61 -4.84
C LYS A 201 -0.17 -10.12 -4.68
N THR A 202 0.35 -10.82 -5.69
CA THR A 202 0.69 -12.25 -5.65
C THR A 202 2.06 -12.50 -6.25
N GLY A 203 2.80 -13.47 -5.73
CA GLY A 203 4.15 -13.82 -6.20
C GLY A 203 5.22 -13.81 -5.11
N SER A 204 6.49 -13.98 -5.48
CA SER A 204 7.62 -14.12 -4.52
C SER A 204 7.76 -12.91 -3.59
N GLY A 205 7.54 -11.69 -4.08
CA GLY A 205 7.62 -10.45 -3.31
C GLY A 205 6.33 -10.05 -2.58
N ALA A 206 5.26 -10.85 -2.63
CA ALA A 206 3.99 -10.58 -1.99
C ALA A 206 3.74 -11.46 -0.77
N PHE A 207 2.77 -11.05 0.08
CA PHE A 207 2.27 -11.92 1.15
C PHE A 207 1.53 -13.14 0.58
N MET A 208 0.66 -12.94 -0.41
CA MET A 208 -0.04 -14.03 -1.08
C MET A 208 0.87 -14.67 -2.13
N LYS A 209 1.25 -15.92 -1.91
CA LYS A 209 2.16 -16.64 -2.82
C LYS A 209 1.44 -17.26 -4.01
N SER A 210 0.15 -17.57 -3.87
CA SER A 210 -0.68 -18.14 -4.95
C SER A 210 -1.75 -17.14 -5.43
N LYS A 211 -2.21 -17.31 -6.69
CA LYS A 211 -3.34 -16.54 -7.23
C LYS A 211 -4.65 -16.89 -6.53
N GLU A 212 -4.77 -18.11 -6.06
CA GLU A 212 -5.93 -18.63 -5.32
C GLU A 212 -6.08 -17.89 -3.99
N ASP A 213 -5.02 -17.78 -3.21
CA ASP A 213 -5.00 -17.05 -1.94
C ASP A 213 -5.24 -15.54 -2.16
N ALA A 214 -4.60 -14.95 -3.19
CA ALA A 214 -4.82 -13.57 -3.55
C ALA A 214 -6.29 -13.30 -3.93
N ARG A 215 -6.94 -14.24 -4.64
CA ARG A 215 -8.36 -14.15 -4.99
C ARG A 215 -9.25 -14.28 -3.77
N ALA A 216 -8.93 -15.20 -2.86
CA ALA A 216 -9.66 -15.37 -1.61
C ALA A 216 -9.57 -14.12 -0.73
N LEU A 217 -8.38 -13.52 -0.60
CA LEU A 217 -8.18 -12.28 0.12
C LEU A 217 -8.93 -11.10 -0.55
N ALA A 218 -8.82 -10.95 -1.87
CA ALA A 218 -9.52 -9.92 -2.62
C ALA A 218 -11.04 -10.01 -2.41
N LYS A 219 -11.59 -11.23 -2.51
CA LYS A 219 -13.02 -11.49 -2.30
C LYS A 219 -13.45 -11.11 -0.88
N ALA A 220 -12.70 -11.55 0.14
CA ALA A 220 -13.00 -11.23 1.54
C ALA A 220 -13.02 -9.70 1.79
N MET A 221 -12.05 -8.97 1.24
CA MET A 221 -11.99 -7.50 1.40
C MET A 221 -13.12 -6.78 0.65
N VAL A 222 -13.51 -7.24 -0.54
CA VAL A 222 -14.65 -6.68 -1.29
C VAL A 222 -15.95 -6.92 -0.52
N GLU A 223 -16.17 -8.13 -0.03
CA GLU A 223 -17.36 -8.48 0.77
C GLU A 223 -17.46 -7.64 2.06
N ILE A 224 -16.33 -7.38 2.75
CA ILE A 224 -16.30 -6.46 3.89
C ILE A 224 -16.76 -5.06 3.44
N GLY A 225 -16.17 -4.52 2.37
CA GLY A 225 -16.51 -3.19 1.87
C GLY A 225 -17.99 -3.04 1.56
N GLU A 226 -18.57 -4.01 0.83
CA GLU A 226 -20.00 -4.02 0.50
C GLU A 226 -20.89 -4.05 1.75
N ARG A 227 -20.55 -4.89 2.74
CA ARG A 227 -21.32 -5.00 3.99
C ARG A 227 -21.30 -3.72 4.83
N VAL A 228 -20.25 -2.93 4.75
CA VAL A 228 -20.13 -1.65 5.47
C VAL A 228 -20.52 -0.45 4.60
N GLY A 229 -21.13 -0.69 3.43
CA GLY A 229 -21.62 0.36 2.54
C GLY A 229 -20.51 1.15 1.83
N ARG A 230 -19.31 0.56 1.64
CA ARG A 230 -18.19 1.16 0.89
C ARG A 230 -18.05 0.46 -0.47
N LYS A 231 -18.20 1.21 -1.56
CA LYS A 231 -17.92 0.66 -2.90
C LYS A 231 -16.49 0.17 -2.97
N THR A 232 -16.30 -1.12 -3.25
CA THR A 232 -14.96 -1.72 -3.22
C THR A 232 -14.70 -2.50 -4.49
N ALA A 233 -13.54 -2.29 -5.10
CA ALA A 233 -13.04 -3.06 -6.24
C ALA A 233 -11.65 -3.61 -5.92
N ALA A 234 -11.31 -4.77 -6.46
CA ALA A 234 -9.99 -5.38 -6.29
C ALA A 234 -9.38 -5.74 -7.66
N VAL A 235 -8.08 -5.55 -7.76
CA VAL A 235 -7.22 -6.00 -8.86
C VAL A 235 -6.18 -6.93 -8.28
N ILE A 236 -5.98 -8.09 -8.88
CA ILE A 236 -4.87 -8.99 -8.53
C ILE A 236 -3.72 -8.66 -9.47
N SER A 237 -2.55 -8.35 -8.90
CA SER A 237 -1.37 -7.95 -9.65
C SER A 237 -0.16 -8.82 -9.32
N ASP A 238 0.74 -8.98 -10.30
CA ASP A 238 1.95 -9.79 -10.15
C ASP A 238 3.03 -9.05 -9.35
N MET A 239 3.66 -9.76 -8.42
CA MET A 239 4.82 -9.35 -7.65
C MET A 239 5.88 -10.46 -7.61
N SER A 240 5.92 -11.31 -8.64
CA SER A 240 6.98 -12.32 -8.81
C SER A 240 8.32 -11.69 -9.17
N GLN A 241 8.32 -10.48 -9.69
CA GLN A 241 9.47 -9.60 -9.88
C GLN A 241 9.11 -8.20 -9.35
N PRO A 242 10.08 -7.33 -9.01
CA PRO A 242 9.79 -5.96 -8.62
C PRO A 242 8.94 -5.25 -9.67
N LEU A 243 7.98 -4.43 -9.24
CA LEU A 243 7.20 -3.59 -10.14
C LEU A 243 8.07 -2.41 -10.61
N GLY A 244 8.00 -2.10 -11.89
CA GLY A 244 8.95 -1.15 -12.47
C GLY A 244 10.39 -1.66 -12.46
N ARG A 245 11.34 -0.77 -12.35
CA ARG A 245 12.79 -1.05 -12.37
C ARG A 245 13.51 -0.57 -11.13
N ALA A 246 12.98 0.45 -10.45
CA ALA A 246 13.59 1.04 -9.29
C ALA A 246 13.12 0.40 -7.98
N VAL A 247 14.05 0.13 -7.07
CA VAL A 247 13.77 -0.32 -5.71
C VAL A 247 14.64 0.50 -4.75
N GLY A 248 14.01 1.45 -4.06
CA GLY A 248 14.66 2.44 -3.20
C GLY A 248 13.90 3.77 -3.26
N ASN A 249 13.99 4.58 -2.21
CA ASN A 249 13.04 5.69 -2.01
C ASN A 249 13.09 6.77 -3.11
N ALA A 250 14.20 7.52 -3.24
CA ALA A 250 14.34 8.55 -4.27
C ALA A 250 14.39 7.98 -5.69
N LEU A 251 14.90 6.76 -5.85
CA LEU A 251 14.93 6.07 -7.15
C LEU A 251 13.52 5.79 -7.65
N GLU A 252 12.63 5.32 -6.77
CA GLU A 252 11.23 5.07 -7.10
C GLU A 252 10.45 6.37 -7.35
N VAL A 253 10.76 7.45 -6.62
CA VAL A 253 10.20 8.79 -6.91
C VAL A 253 10.59 9.24 -8.31
N THR A 254 11.86 9.08 -8.69
CA THR A 254 12.35 9.41 -10.03
C THR A 254 11.62 8.60 -11.11
N GLU A 255 11.39 7.31 -10.87
CA GLU A 255 10.66 6.44 -11.78
C GLU A 255 9.16 6.82 -11.87
N ALA A 256 8.53 7.21 -10.75
CA ALA A 256 7.17 7.73 -10.77
C ALA A 256 7.03 9.00 -11.61
N ILE A 257 7.99 9.92 -11.49
CA ILE A 257 8.06 11.15 -12.30
C ILE A 257 8.19 10.79 -13.79
N ALA A 258 9.09 9.89 -14.14
CA ALA A 258 9.26 9.41 -15.52
C ALA A 258 7.97 8.77 -16.05
N THR A 259 7.27 7.98 -15.21
CA THR A 259 5.99 7.36 -15.58
C THR A 259 4.90 8.40 -15.86
N LEU A 260 4.83 9.47 -15.07
CA LEU A 260 3.88 10.58 -15.29
C LEU A 260 4.26 11.46 -16.50
N LYS A 261 5.52 11.40 -16.95
CA LYS A 261 5.96 11.99 -18.23
C LYS A 261 5.68 11.09 -19.44
N GLY A 262 5.21 9.85 -19.23
CA GLY A 262 5.01 8.86 -20.31
C GLY A 262 6.28 8.09 -20.68
N GLU A 263 7.35 8.18 -19.89
CA GLU A 263 8.68 7.60 -20.12
C GLU A 263 9.01 6.45 -19.17
N GLY A 264 8.10 6.08 -18.29
CA GLY A 264 8.30 5.08 -17.24
C GLY A 264 8.17 3.63 -17.72
N PRO A 265 8.43 2.67 -16.81
CA PRO A 265 8.30 1.25 -17.11
C PRO A 265 6.86 0.86 -17.50
N PRO A 266 6.69 0.02 -18.54
CA PRO A 266 5.36 -0.35 -19.03
C PRO A 266 4.48 -1.05 -18.00
N ASP A 267 5.06 -1.91 -17.14
CA ASP A 267 4.35 -2.65 -16.10
C ASP A 267 3.79 -1.74 -15.01
N LEU A 268 4.58 -0.74 -14.57
CA LEU A 268 4.14 0.26 -13.61
C LEU A 268 3.04 1.16 -14.19
N LEU A 269 3.19 1.59 -15.45
CA LEU A 269 2.20 2.39 -16.14
C LEU A 269 0.89 1.61 -16.30
N GLU A 270 0.96 0.36 -16.80
CA GLU A 270 -0.23 -0.48 -17.02
C GLU A 270 -1.01 -0.74 -15.73
N LEU A 271 -0.31 -1.08 -14.65
CA LEU A 271 -0.96 -1.28 -13.35
C LEU A 271 -1.60 0.01 -12.83
N SER A 272 -0.91 1.15 -12.99
CA SER A 272 -1.43 2.46 -12.58
C SER A 272 -2.69 2.84 -13.39
N LEU A 273 -2.70 2.61 -14.69
CA LEU A 273 -3.88 2.84 -15.53
C LEU A 273 -5.04 1.90 -15.16
N THR A 274 -4.74 0.64 -14.90
CA THR A 274 -5.75 -0.36 -14.50
C THR A 274 -6.42 0.01 -13.17
N LEU A 275 -5.63 0.34 -12.14
CA LEU A 275 -6.14 0.76 -10.83
C LEU A 275 -6.86 2.12 -10.93
N GLY A 276 -6.27 3.08 -11.63
CA GLY A 276 -6.84 4.41 -11.84
C GLY A 276 -8.19 4.38 -12.54
N SER A 277 -8.34 3.52 -13.55
CA SER A 277 -9.61 3.33 -14.26
C SER A 277 -10.70 2.83 -13.30
N ARG A 278 -10.36 1.90 -12.40
CA ARG A 278 -11.29 1.46 -11.34
C ARG A 278 -11.64 2.60 -10.38
N MET A 279 -10.65 3.39 -9.97
CA MET A 279 -10.89 4.54 -9.08
C MET A 279 -11.79 5.59 -9.72
N LEU A 280 -11.62 5.92 -11.00
CA LEU A 280 -12.51 6.86 -11.71
C LEU A 280 -13.95 6.33 -11.82
N CYS A 281 -14.13 5.03 -12.08
CA CYS A 281 -15.46 4.40 -12.08
C CYS A 281 -16.09 4.40 -10.68
N LEU A 282 -15.33 4.06 -9.65
CA LEU A 282 -15.80 4.10 -8.25
C LEU A 282 -16.20 5.53 -7.82
N ALA A 283 -15.49 6.54 -8.32
CA ALA A 283 -15.78 7.95 -8.09
C ALA A 283 -16.89 8.52 -8.98
N GLU A 284 -17.50 7.70 -9.85
CA GLU A 284 -18.53 8.11 -10.82
C GLU A 284 -18.06 9.21 -11.80
N LYS A 285 -16.74 9.29 -12.04
CA LYS A 285 -16.13 10.22 -13.00
C LYS A 285 -16.11 9.69 -14.43
N ALA A 286 -16.18 8.37 -14.58
CA ALA A 286 -16.26 7.71 -15.87
C ALA A 286 -17.33 6.60 -15.81
N PRO A 287 -18.11 6.40 -16.89
CA PRO A 287 -19.20 5.43 -16.91
C PRO A 287 -18.69 3.98 -17.04
N ASN A 288 -17.48 3.79 -17.56
CA ASN A 288 -16.85 2.48 -17.77
C ASN A 288 -15.33 2.58 -17.76
N ILE A 289 -14.68 1.43 -17.72
CA ILE A 289 -13.22 1.29 -17.63
C ILE A 289 -12.50 1.86 -18.86
N GLU A 290 -13.06 1.69 -20.04
CA GLU A 290 -12.47 2.14 -21.29
C GLU A 290 -12.40 3.67 -21.38
N GLU A 291 -13.45 4.36 -20.95
CA GLU A 291 -13.46 5.82 -20.88
C GLU A 291 -12.56 6.34 -19.77
N ALA A 292 -12.60 5.69 -18.60
CA ALA A 292 -11.70 6.03 -17.51
C ALA A 292 -10.24 5.94 -17.94
N ARG A 293 -9.86 4.85 -18.63
CA ARG A 293 -8.51 4.66 -19.14
C ARG A 293 -8.10 5.74 -20.12
N ARG A 294 -8.97 6.05 -21.08
CA ARG A 294 -8.71 7.15 -22.07
C ARG A 294 -8.49 8.50 -21.38
N MET A 295 -9.24 8.80 -20.32
CA MET A 295 -9.04 10.02 -19.53
C MET A 295 -7.66 10.04 -18.87
N LEU A 296 -7.25 8.96 -18.23
CA LEU A 296 -5.95 8.85 -17.57
C LEU A 296 -4.80 8.98 -18.56
N GLU A 297 -4.87 8.26 -19.69
CA GLU A 297 -3.87 8.34 -20.78
C GLU A 297 -3.76 9.77 -21.33
N ALA A 298 -4.89 10.45 -21.53
CA ALA A 298 -4.90 11.84 -21.97
C ALA A 298 -4.25 12.79 -20.95
N HIS A 299 -4.45 12.57 -19.64
CA HIS A 299 -3.87 13.40 -18.58
C HIS A 299 -2.36 13.17 -18.41
N ILE A 300 -1.84 12.01 -18.77
CA ILE A 300 -0.40 11.77 -18.88
C ILE A 300 0.13 12.50 -20.12
N ALA A 301 -0.48 12.26 -21.28
CA ALA A 301 -0.02 12.79 -22.56
C ALA A 301 0.01 14.33 -22.62
N ASN A 302 -0.94 15.01 -21.97
CA ASN A 302 -1.02 16.48 -21.94
C ASN A 302 -0.30 17.12 -20.73
N GLY A 303 0.34 16.32 -19.86
CA GLY A 303 1.12 16.77 -18.72
C GLY A 303 0.32 17.15 -17.45
N GLN A 304 -1.02 17.05 -17.47
CA GLN A 304 -1.85 17.43 -16.32
C GLN A 304 -1.57 16.58 -15.07
N ALA A 305 -1.25 15.31 -15.25
CA ALA A 305 -0.89 14.42 -14.14
C ALA A 305 0.44 14.84 -13.48
N LEU A 306 1.43 15.26 -14.28
CA LEU A 306 2.71 15.76 -13.77
C LEU A 306 2.55 17.09 -13.05
N GLU A 307 1.75 18.02 -13.60
CA GLU A 307 1.44 19.29 -12.94
C GLU A 307 0.69 19.08 -11.62
N LYS A 308 -0.17 18.07 -11.55
CA LYS A 308 -0.83 17.68 -10.31
C LYS A 308 0.19 17.17 -9.27
N LEU A 309 1.19 16.38 -9.67
CA LEU A 309 2.28 15.98 -8.76
C LEU A 309 3.05 17.19 -8.25
N LYS A 310 3.40 18.17 -9.10
CA LYS A 310 4.07 19.41 -8.66
C LYS A 310 3.24 20.19 -7.64
N SER A 311 1.95 20.38 -7.93
CA SER A 311 1.01 21.04 -7.02
C SER A 311 0.92 20.33 -5.67
N PHE A 312 0.87 19.01 -5.68
CA PHE A 312 0.85 18.17 -4.47
C PHE A 312 2.14 18.31 -3.65
N VAL A 313 3.30 18.20 -4.31
CA VAL A 313 4.60 18.36 -3.65
C VAL A 313 4.70 19.74 -2.99
N GLN A 314 4.33 20.81 -3.72
CA GLN A 314 4.34 22.17 -3.22
C GLN A 314 3.36 22.37 -2.05
N ALA A 315 2.16 21.85 -2.17
CA ALA A 315 1.11 22.01 -1.16
C ALA A 315 1.49 21.39 0.20
N GLN A 316 2.30 20.31 0.18
CA GLN A 316 2.80 19.66 1.39
C GLN A 316 4.22 20.10 1.79
N GLY A 317 4.74 21.19 1.23
CA GLY A 317 5.97 21.84 1.67
C GLY A 317 7.24 21.44 0.94
N GLY A 318 7.17 20.51 -0.01
CA GLY A 318 8.28 20.14 -0.88
C GLY A 318 8.52 21.19 -1.98
N ASN A 319 9.68 21.10 -2.63
CA ASN A 319 10.00 21.97 -3.77
C ASN A 319 9.57 21.34 -5.10
N PRO A 320 8.61 21.92 -5.84
CA PRO A 320 8.13 21.35 -7.10
C PRO A 320 9.21 21.27 -8.20
N LYS A 321 10.32 22.01 -8.08
CA LYS A 321 11.46 21.91 -9.01
C LYS A 321 12.10 20.53 -9.02
N HIS A 322 12.00 19.77 -7.92
CA HIS A 322 12.50 18.39 -7.88
C HIS A 322 11.68 17.44 -8.78
N VAL A 323 10.47 17.81 -9.15
CA VAL A 323 9.67 17.08 -10.15
C VAL A 323 10.14 17.40 -11.58
N ASP A 324 10.55 18.65 -11.82
CA ASP A 324 11.11 19.07 -13.13
C ASP A 324 12.49 18.45 -13.34
N ASP A 325 13.34 18.48 -12.31
CA ASP A 325 14.70 17.96 -12.30
C ASP A 325 14.91 16.97 -11.14
N PRO A 326 14.59 15.67 -11.37
CA PRO A 326 14.77 14.64 -10.35
C PRO A 326 16.22 14.38 -9.93
N ALA A 327 17.20 14.88 -10.67
CA ALA A 327 18.61 14.83 -10.25
C ALA A 327 18.91 15.61 -8.96
N GLN A 328 18.02 16.51 -8.56
CA GLN A 328 18.10 17.24 -7.29
C GLN A 328 17.53 16.45 -6.08
N LEU A 329 16.88 15.29 -6.30
CA LEU A 329 16.52 14.38 -5.22
C LEU A 329 17.77 13.73 -4.63
N PRO A 330 17.68 13.12 -3.42
CA PRO A 330 18.81 12.43 -2.82
C PRO A 330 19.49 11.46 -3.78
N GLN A 331 20.80 11.56 -3.94
CA GLN A 331 21.62 10.75 -4.85
C GLN A 331 22.68 9.98 -4.06
N ALA A 332 22.86 8.70 -4.39
CA ALA A 332 23.95 7.91 -3.84
C ALA A 332 25.31 8.31 -4.44
N THR A 333 26.34 8.23 -3.62
CA THR A 333 27.71 8.61 -3.99
C THR A 333 28.32 7.63 -4.99
N PHE A 334 28.02 6.34 -4.83
CA PHE A 334 28.59 5.27 -5.64
C PHE A 334 27.52 4.50 -6.40
N GLN A 335 27.88 4.07 -7.60
CA GLN A 335 27.05 3.21 -8.44
C GLN A 335 27.88 2.04 -8.92
N THR A 336 27.44 0.82 -8.59
CA THR A 336 28.13 -0.40 -8.99
C THR A 336 27.24 -1.22 -9.91
N ALA A 337 27.77 -1.59 -11.09
CA ALA A 337 27.07 -2.44 -12.04
C ALA A 337 27.13 -3.90 -11.61
N VAL A 338 25.98 -4.58 -11.65
CA VAL A 338 25.88 -6.04 -11.62
C VAL A 338 25.73 -6.52 -13.05
N CYS A 339 26.66 -7.34 -13.53
CA CYS A 339 26.68 -7.81 -14.90
C CYS A 339 26.34 -9.30 -14.99
N ALA A 340 25.78 -9.70 -16.12
CA ALA A 340 25.45 -11.09 -16.40
C ALA A 340 26.69 -11.94 -16.58
N GLU A 341 26.75 -13.08 -15.90
CA GLU A 341 27.85 -14.03 -15.99
C GLU A 341 27.82 -14.86 -17.29
N ARG A 342 26.67 -14.98 -17.94
CA ARG A 342 26.42 -15.73 -19.17
C ARG A 342 25.35 -15.10 -20.02
N SER A 343 25.33 -15.42 -21.31
CA SER A 343 24.25 -15.04 -22.22
C SER A 343 23.04 -15.96 -22.06
N GLY A 344 21.84 -15.46 -22.30
CA GLY A 344 20.57 -16.20 -22.22
C GLY A 344 19.38 -15.29 -22.05
N TYR A 345 18.37 -15.75 -21.36
CA TYR A 345 17.18 -14.98 -21.02
C TYR A 345 17.02 -14.91 -19.50
N VAL A 346 16.45 -13.81 -18.98
CA VAL A 346 16.07 -13.69 -17.59
C VAL A 346 14.85 -14.58 -17.36
N GLN A 347 15.05 -15.70 -16.67
CA GLN A 347 13.98 -16.67 -16.40
C GLN A 347 13.11 -16.26 -15.22
N ALA A 348 13.73 -15.73 -14.17
CA ALA A 348 13.06 -15.28 -12.96
C ALA A 348 13.86 -14.17 -12.27
N ILE A 349 13.17 -13.33 -11.53
CA ILE A 349 13.76 -12.35 -10.60
C ILE A 349 13.02 -12.52 -9.28
N ASP A 350 13.72 -12.90 -8.21
CA ASP A 350 13.08 -12.95 -6.90
C ASP A 350 12.91 -11.54 -6.35
N ALA A 351 11.66 -11.07 -6.33
CA ALA A 351 11.34 -9.72 -5.87
C ALA A 351 11.70 -9.51 -4.39
N GLN A 352 11.53 -10.55 -3.55
CA GLN A 352 11.85 -10.46 -2.12
C GLN A 352 13.36 -10.28 -1.91
N GLU A 353 14.20 -11.02 -2.64
CA GLU A 353 15.66 -10.91 -2.57
C GLU A 353 16.14 -9.53 -3.05
N VAL A 354 15.53 -8.98 -4.11
CA VAL A 354 15.85 -7.61 -4.56
C VAL A 354 15.46 -6.58 -3.51
N GLY A 355 14.30 -6.76 -2.87
CA GLY A 355 13.87 -5.90 -1.76
C GLY A 355 14.82 -5.98 -0.56
N GLN A 356 15.27 -7.18 -0.20
CA GLN A 356 16.26 -7.37 0.87
C GLN A 356 17.61 -6.74 0.52
N ALA A 357 18.06 -6.86 -0.73
CA ALA A 357 19.28 -6.19 -1.18
C ALA A 357 19.18 -4.67 -1.02
N ALA A 358 18.03 -4.06 -1.36
CA ALA A 358 17.82 -2.64 -1.14
C ALA A 358 17.83 -2.26 0.35
N VAL A 359 17.26 -3.09 1.24
CA VAL A 359 17.33 -2.88 2.71
C VAL A 359 18.78 -2.95 3.20
N LEU A 360 19.57 -3.93 2.74
CA LEU A 360 20.98 -4.05 3.10
C LEU A 360 21.83 -2.85 2.65
N LEU A 361 21.44 -2.20 1.55
CA LEU A 361 22.05 -0.94 1.09
C LEU A 361 21.67 0.27 1.94
N GLY A 362 20.64 0.15 2.81
CA GLY A 362 20.13 1.21 3.67
C GLY A 362 18.80 1.83 3.22
N ALA A 363 18.15 1.30 2.15
CA ALA A 363 16.90 1.85 1.64
C ALA A 363 15.67 1.51 2.50
N GLY A 364 15.78 0.63 3.48
CA GLY A 364 14.70 0.19 4.35
C GLY A 364 15.17 -0.03 5.79
N ARG A 365 14.22 -0.41 6.67
CA ARG A 365 14.47 -0.64 8.10
C ARG A 365 14.48 -2.13 8.42
N MET A 366 15.52 -2.58 9.10
CA MET A 366 15.55 -3.90 9.75
C MET A 366 14.92 -3.82 11.16
N THR A 367 15.14 -2.69 11.84
CA THR A 367 14.51 -2.37 13.13
C THR A 367 13.73 -1.05 13.04
N LYS A 368 12.88 -0.75 14.02
CA LYS A 368 12.10 0.51 14.03
C LYS A 368 12.96 1.75 14.24
N GLU A 369 14.11 1.55 14.84
CA GLU A 369 15.07 2.60 15.19
C GLU A 369 16.01 2.96 14.04
N ASP A 370 16.05 2.14 12.97
CA ASP A 370 16.95 2.37 11.84
C ASP A 370 16.55 3.63 11.07
N GLU A 371 17.53 4.46 10.76
CA GLU A 371 17.41 5.56 9.82
C GLU A 371 17.54 5.05 8.39
N ILE A 372 16.68 5.55 7.50
CA ILE A 372 16.70 5.17 6.09
C ILE A 372 17.56 6.14 5.30
N ASP A 373 18.44 5.62 4.47
CA ASP A 373 19.10 6.39 3.42
C ASP A 373 18.20 6.45 2.18
N LEU A 374 17.63 7.62 1.93
CA LEU A 374 16.68 7.84 0.83
C LEU A 374 17.34 7.79 -0.55
N SER A 375 18.68 7.87 -0.64
CA SER A 375 19.43 7.95 -1.89
C SER A 375 19.82 6.60 -2.48
N VAL A 376 19.80 5.54 -1.66
CA VAL A 376 20.31 4.21 -2.04
C VAL A 376 19.22 3.28 -2.56
N GLY A 377 19.65 2.18 -3.21
CA GLY A 377 18.76 1.16 -3.72
C GLY A 377 19.29 0.42 -4.93
N VAL A 378 18.38 -0.18 -5.68
CA VAL A 378 18.66 -1.01 -6.85
C VAL A 378 17.87 -0.52 -8.05
N ILE A 379 18.52 -0.41 -9.20
CA ILE A 379 17.84 -0.23 -10.50
C ILE A 379 18.05 -1.48 -11.34
N LEU A 380 16.96 -2.11 -11.76
CA LEU A 380 16.96 -3.26 -12.67
C LEU A 380 17.00 -2.78 -14.12
N HIS A 381 17.95 -3.30 -14.91
CA HIS A 381 18.02 -3.01 -16.35
C HIS A 381 17.34 -4.09 -17.19
N LYS A 382 17.10 -5.26 -16.61
CA LYS A 382 16.45 -6.40 -17.25
C LYS A 382 15.25 -6.86 -16.42
N LYS A 383 14.22 -7.32 -17.12
CA LYS A 383 13.01 -7.91 -16.55
C LYS A 383 12.88 -9.36 -17.01
N VAL A 384 11.98 -10.11 -16.38
CA VAL A 384 11.69 -11.49 -16.79
C VAL A 384 11.27 -11.52 -18.25
N GLY A 385 11.93 -12.40 -19.04
CA GLY A 385 11.74 -12.53 -20.48
C GLY A 385 12.74 -11.76 -21.34
N ASP A 386 13.48 -10.80 -20.78
CA ASP A 386 14.49 -10.05 -21.52
C ASP A 386 15.69 -10.95 -21.87
N ASP A 387 16.22 -10.81 -23.08
CA ASP A 387 17.51 -11.40 -23.47
C ASP A 387 18.67 -10.65 -22.79
N VAL A 388 19.74 -11.37 -22.54
CA VAL A 388 20.94 -10.85 -21.88
C VAL A 388 22.19 -11.47 -22.49
N ARG A 389 23.25 -10.68 -22.63
CA ARG A 389 24.56 -11.10 -23.08
C ARG A 389 25.52 -11.17 -21.91
N GLN A 390 26.49 -12.08 -21.97
CA GLN A 390 27.57 -12.14 -20.99
C GLN A 390 28.26 -10.77 -20.86
N GLY A 391 28.45 -10.28 -19.63
CA GLY A 391 28.99 -8.97 -19.32
C GLY A 391 28.01 -7.80 -19.43
N GLU A 392 26.80 -8.03 -19.92
CA GLU A 392 25.77 -6.98 -20.00
C GLU A 392 25.26 -6.62 -18.60
N LYS A 393 25.05 -5.33 -18.36
CA LYS A 393 24.52 -4.82 -17.09
C LYS A 393 23.06 -5.27 -16.90
N ILE A 394 22.80 -5.98 -15.80
CA ILE A 394 21.46 -6.44 -15.43
C ILE A 394 20.86 -5.63 -14.28
N ALA A 395 21.69 -5.06 -13.40
CA ALA A 395 21.26 -4.14 -12.36
C ALA A 395 22.35 -3.10 -12.05
N THR A 396 21.97 -2.02 -11.38
CA THR A 396 22.90 -1.06 -10.76
C THR A 396 22.54 -0.94 -9.28
N LEU A 397 23.54 -1.09 -8.41
CA LEU A 397 23.45 -0.80 -6.99
C LEU A 397 23.82 0.66 -6.76
N HIS A 398 22.95 1.40 -6.09
CA HIS A 398 23.19 2.77 -5.63
C HIS A 398 23.50 2.71 -4.13
N MET A 399 24.68 3.19 -3.70
CA MET A 399 25.16 3.00 -2.34
C MET A 399 26.08 4.14 -1.87
N ASN A 400 26.24 4.26 -0.54
CA ASN A 400 27.07 5.29 0.10
C ASN A 400 28.24 4.70 0.91
N VAL A 401 28.31 3.41 1.07
CA VAL A 401 29.38 2.66 1.75
C VAL A 401 29.82 1.48 0.94
#